data_c9c97827aa5dbb5ea574e945e9cd070a
#
_entry.id   c9c97827aa5dbb5ea574e945e9cd070a
#
_cell.length_a   1.000
_cell.length_b   1.000
_cell.length_c   1.000
_cell.angle_alpha   90.00
_cell.angle_beta   90.00
_cell.angle_gamma   90.00
#
_symmetry.space_group_name_H-M   'P 1'
#
loop_
_entity.id
_entity.type
_entity.pdbx_description
1 polymer ?
#
loop_
_entity_poly.entity_id
_entity_poly.type
_entity_poly.pdbx_seq_one_letter_code
_entity_poly.pdbx_strand_id
1 'polypeptide(L)'
;MQIQQWLMAKPEAQLDYPFGPDPAVFKVQGKIFALLFRQGDTDCVNLKCDPQQAIGLRDLFAAVTPGYHMNKRHWNTVKLDGTVPDGELQRMLDHSYTLVVRGLRLAERRGLEARHGRSALYGSEA
;
A
#
# COMPACT_ATOMS: atom_id res chain seq x y z
N MET A 1 -7.38 13.91 3.15
CA MET A 1 -7.89 12.53 3.29
C MET A 1 -7.02 11.76 4.25
N GLN A 2 -7.63 11.02 5.17
CA GLN A 2 -6.89 10.35 6.24
C GLN A 2 -5.91 9.29 5.73
N ILE A 3 -6.30 8.50 4.73
CA ILE A 3 -5.41 7.46 4.18
C ILE A 3 -4.15 8.08 3.59
N GLN A 4 -4.25 9.25 2.98
CA GLN A 4 -3.08 9.93 2.42
C GLN A 4 -2.07 10.28 3.51
N GLN A 5 -2.56 10.70 4.67
CA GLN A 5 -1.71 10.98 5.83
C GLN A 5 -1.02 9.71 6.32
N TRP A 6 -1.75 8.59 6.39
CA TRP A 6 -1.17 7.31 6.80
C TRP A 6 -0.08 6.85 5.83
N LEU A 7 -0.33 7.00 4.52
CA LEU A 7 0.64 6.62 3.50
C LEU A 7 1.92 7.45 3.59
N MET A 8 1.78 8.76 3.76
CA MET A 8 2.93 9.66 3.87
C MET A 8 3.68 9.52 5.19
N ALA A 9 3.06 8.95 6.21
CA ALA A 9 3.70 8.71 7.49
C ALA A 9 4.67 7.51 7.46
N LYS A 10 4.63 6.69 6.41
CA LYS A 10 5.57 5.58 6.29
C LYS A 10 6.99 6.09 6.08
N PRO A 11 8.00 5.41 6.67
CA PRO A 11 9.39 5.88 6.56
C PRO A 11 9.84 6.10 5.12
N GLU A 12 10.31 7.29 4.84
CA GLU A 12 10.83 7.72 3.53
C GLU A 12 9.82 7.58 2.38
N ALA A 13 8.52 7.65 2.69
CA ALA A 13 7.48 7.66 1.67
C ALA A 13 7.58 8.93 0.83
N GLN A 14 7.46 8.78 -0.47
CA GLN A 14 7.48 9.88 -1.43
C GLN A 14 6.21 9.85 -2.26
N LEU A 15 5.60 11.02 -2.44
CA LEU A 15 4.40 11.19 -3.25
C LEU A 15 4.79 11.76 -4.61
N ASP A 16 4.27 11.16 -5.67
CA ASP A 16 4.57 11.56 -7.04
C ASP A 16 3.28 11.48 -7.88
N TYR A 17 3.23 12.27 -8.95
CA TYR A 17 2.13 12.30 -9.89
C TYR A 17 2.66 12.10 -11.31
N PRO A 18 3.24 10.93 -11.63
CA PRO A 18 3.92 10.73 -12.92
C PRO A 18 2.99 10.74 -14.13
N PHE A 19 1.68 10.56 -13.91
CA PHE A 19 0.69 10.45 -14.98
C PHE A 19 -0.29 11.64 -15.01
N GLY A 20 -0.06 12.69 -14.21
CA GLY A 20 -0.98 13.82 -14.07
C GLY A 20 -1.57 13.88 -12.67
N PRO A 21 -2.68 14.61 -12.47
CA PRO A 21 -3.25 14.78 -11.12
C PRO A 21 -3.81 13.50 -10.50
N ASP A 22 -4.02 12.45 -11.29
CA ASP A 22 -4.54 11.16 -10.86
C ASP A 22 -3.84 10.07 -11.67
N PRO A 23 -3.35 8.98 -11.06
CA PRO A 23 -3.33 8.66 -9.64
C PRO A 23 -2.21 9.37 -8.86
N ALA A 24 -2.40 9.48 -7.55
CA ALA A 24 -1.33 9.84 -6.62
C ALA A 24 -0.54 8.57 -6.32
N VAL A 25 0.77 8.58 -6.58
CA VAL A 25 1.63 7.40 -6.49
C VAL A 25 2.57 7.55 -5.30
N PHE A 26 2.52 6.57 -4.38
CA PHE A 26 3.33 6.57 -3.17
C PHE A 26 4.45 5.53 -3.33
N LYS A 27 5.68 5.97 -3.12
CA LYS A 27 6.89 5.16 -3.36
C LYS A 27 7.79 5.16 -2.13
N VAL A 28 8.58 4.11 -2.02
CA VAL A 28 9.72 4.04 -1.11
C VAL A 28 10.92 3.53 -1.90
N GLN A 29 12.03 4.26 -1.86
CA GLN A 29 13.23 3.95 -2.64
C GLN A 29 12.91 3.72 -4.13
N GLY A 30 12.00 4.53 -4.67
CA GLY A 30 11.61 4.45 -6.08
C GLY A 30 10.63 3.34 -6.42
N LYS A 31 10.21 2.51 -5.46
CA LYS A 31 9.25 1.42 -5.69
C LYS A 31 7.88 1.80 -5.17
N ILE A 32 6.85 1.52 -5.96
CA ILE A 32 5.46 1.86 -5.63
C ILE A 32 4.94 0.92 -4.56
N PHE A 33 4.36 1.48 -3.48
CA PHE A 33 3.63 0.68 -2.49
C PHE A 33 2.14 1.06 -2.39
N ALA A 34 1.70 2.15 -3.01
CA ALA A 34 0.29 2.50 -3.06
C ALA A 34 0.00 3.42 -4.23
N LEU A 35 -1.19 3.27 -4.82
CA LEU A 35 -1.72 4.22 -5.80
C LEU A 35 -3.12 4.62 -5.35
N LEU A 36 -3.32 5.91 -5.16
CA LEU A 36 -4.60 6.48 -4.74
C LEU A 36 -5.25 7.13 -5.96
N PHE A 37 -6.47 6.69 -6.32
CA PHE A 37 -7.13 7.13 -7.55
C PHE A 37 -8.64 7.14 -7.37
N ARG A 38 -9.34 7.72 -8.36
CA ARG A 38 -10.80 7.73 -8.37
C ARG A 38 -11.33 6.84 -9.48
N GLN A 39 -12.39 6.09 -9.16
CA GLN A 39 -13.22 5.39 -10.13
C GLN A 39 -14.62 5.98 -10.04
N GLY A 40 -15.01 6.80 -11.03
CA GLY A 40 -16.24 7.56 -10.94
C GLY A 40 -16.20 8.50 -9.73
N ASP A 41 -17.14 8.35 -8.82
CA ASP A 41 -17.23 9.18 -7.62
C ASP A 41 -16.58 8.54 -6.38
N THR A 42 -15.92 7.39 -6.55
CA THR A 42 -15.37 6.63 -5.43
C THR A 42 -13.85 6.72 -5.42
N ASP A 43 -13.28 7.08 -4.28
CA ASP A 43 -11.84 6.99 -4.08
C ASP A 43 -11.44 5.54 -3.86
N CYS A 44 -10.33 5.15 -4.48
CA CYS A 44 -9.80 3.79 -4.41
C CYS A 44 -8.31 3.82 -4.12
N VAL A 45 -7.79 2.75 -3.52
CA VAL A 45 -6.37 2.59 -3.32
C VAL A 45 -5.94 1.20 -3.79
N ASN A 46 -4.86 1.16 -4.58
CA ASN A 46 -4.19 -0.09 -4.92
C ASN A 46 -3.08 -0.34 -3.91
N LEU A 47 -3.10 -1.52 -3.30
CA LEU A 47 -2.11 -1.94 -2.31
C LEU A 47 -1.58 -3.32 -2.69
N LYS A 48 -0.28 -3.50 -2.54
CA LYS A 48 0.36 -4.80 -2.78
C LYS A 48 -0.02 -5.76 -1.66
N CYS A 49 -0.19 -7.03 -2.00
CA CYS A 49 -0.65 -8.03 -1.04
C CYS A 49 -0.08 -9.41 -1.38
N ASP A 50 0.23 -10.19 -0.34
CA ASP A 50 0.51 -11.60 -0.49
C ASP A 50 -0.67 -12.28 -1.22
N PRO A 51 -0.42 -13.15 -2.22
CA PRO A 51 -1.51 -13.73 -3.02
C PRO A 51 -2.57 -14.48 -2.21
N GLN A 52 -2.18 -15.21 -1.17
CA GLN A 52 -3.13 -15.92 -0.32
C GLN A 52 -4.01 -14.96 0.47
N GLN A 53 -3.38 -13.94 1.06
CA GLN A 53 -4.12 -12.91 1.79
C GLN A 53 -5.01 -12.09 0.86
N ALA A 54 -4.54 -11.84 -0.36
CA ALA A 54 -5.32 -11.08 -1.35
C ALA A 54 -6.67 -11.76 -1.62
N ILE A 55 -6.65 -13.08 -1.83
CA ILE A 55 -7.87 -13.86 -2.07
C ILE A 55 -8.78 -13.79 -0.84
N GLY A 56 -8.23 -13.98 0.35
CA GLY A 56 -9.02 -13.93 1.59
C GLY A 56 -9.68 -12.58 1.81
N LEU A 57 -8.98 -11.49 1.54
CA LEU A 57 -9.52 -10.15 1.69
C LEU A 57 -10.64 -9.88 0.68
N ARG A 58 -10.51 -10.37 -0.55
CA ARG A 58 -11.56 -10.24 -1.57
C ARG A 58 -12.83 -11.01 -1.18
N ASP A 59 -12.67 -12.16 -0.53
CA ASP A 59 -13.80 -12.94 -0.04
C ASP A 59 -14.47 -12.27 1.17
N LEU A 60 -13.67 -11.64 2.02
CA LEU A 60 -14.16 -11.04 3.27
C LEU A 60 -14.84 -9.69 3.05
N PHE A 61 -14.31 -8.87 2.15
CA PHE A 61 -14.79 -7.48 1.95
C PHE A 61 -15.21 -7.26 0.51
N ALA A 62 -16.47 -6.88 0.30
CA ALA A 62 -16.97 -6.55 -1.04
C ALA A 62 -16.21 -5.38 -1.68
N ALA A 63 -15.69 -4.45 -0.86
CA ALA A 63 -14.93 -3.30 -1.34
C ALA A 63 -13.52 -3.67 -1.84
N VAL A 64 -13.05 -4.90 -1.58
CA VAL A 64 -11.74 -5.37 -2.02
C VAL A 64 -11.89 -6.22 -3.28
N THR A 65 -11.21 -5.80 -4.36
CA THR A 65 -11.25 -6.46 -5.67
C THR A 65 -9.82 -6.63 -6.20
N PRO A 66 -9.63 -7.47 -7.25
CA PRO A 66 -8.30 -7.59 -7.86
C PRO A 66 -7.78 -6.24 -8.34
N GLY A 67 -6.46 -6.05 -8.28
CA GLY A 67 -5.83 -4.76 -8.53
C GLY A 67 -6.13 -4.21 -9.91
N TYR A 68 -6.79 -3.06 -9.97
CA TYR A 68 -7.15 -2.37 -11.20
C TYR A 68 -5.87 -1.85 -11.88
N HIS A 69 -5.66 -2.25 -13.13
CA HIS A 69 -4.45 -1.94 -13.93
C HIS A 69 -3.15 -2.44 -13.31
N MET A 70 -3.22 -3.39 -12.39
CA MET A 70 -2.06 -3.97 -11.71
C MET A 70 -2.03 -5.48 -11.90
N ASN A 71 -0.94 -6.12 -11.47
CA ASN A 71 -0.88 -7.58 -11.37
C ASN A 71 -1.90 -8.04 -10.33
N LYS A 72 -2.94 -8.75 -10.78
CA LYS A 72 -4.09 -9.08 -9.94
C LYS A 72 -3.81 -10.16 -8.90
N ARG A 73 -2.70 -10.88 -9.04
CA ARG A 73 -2.26 -11.86 -8.04
C ARG A 73 -1.62 -11.18 -6.84
N HIS A 74 -0.90 -10.06 -7.06
CA HIS A 74 -0.09 -9.39 -6.05
C HIS A 74 -0.64 -8.04 -5.61
N TRP A 75 -1.76 -7.60 -6.17
CA TRP A 75 -2.35 -6.29 -5.87
C TRP A 75 -3.85 -6.38 -5.69
N ASN A 76 -4.36 -5.67 -4.70
CA ASN A 76 -5.79 -5.47 -4.50
C ASN A 76 -6.15 -4.00 -4.67
N THR A 77 -7.36 -3.76 -5.14
CA THR A 77 -7.98 -2.44 -5.13
C THR A 77 -8.98 -2.41 -3.99
N VAL A 78 -8.90 -1.39 -3.14
CA VAL A 78 -9.84 -1.20 -2.03
C VAL A 78 -10.63 0.07 -2.30
N LYS A 79 -11.96 -0.06 -2.37
CA LYS A 79 -12.86 1.10 -2.44
C LYS A 79 -12.91 1.75 -1.06
N LEU A 80 -12.69 3.06 -1.03
CA LEU A 80 -12.70 3.82 0.22
C LEU A 80 -14.10 4.35 0.50
N ASP A 81 -15.05 3.43 0.63
CA ASP A 81 -16.46 3.72 0.82
C ASP A 81 -16.92 3.59 2.29
N GLY A 82 -15.97 3.39 3.19
CA GLY A 82 -16.24 3.28 4.63
C GLY A 82 -16.61 1.88 5.08
N THR A 83 -16.72 0.90 4.17
CA THR A 83 -17.12 -0.47 4.55
C THR A 83 -15.97 -1.30 5.09
N VAL A 84 -14.73 -0.96 4.75
CA VAL A 84 -13.55 -1.62 5.34
C VAL A 84 -13.15 -0.82 6.58
N PRO A 85 -13.12 -1.46 7.77
CA PRO A 85 -12.73 -0.77 9.00
C PRO A 85 -11.33 -0.16 8.91
N ASP A 86 -11.13 0.99 9.54
CA ASP A 86 -9.86 1.70 9.51
C ASP A 86 -8.68 0.83 9.94
N GLY A 87 -8.84 0.03 10.98
CA GLY A 87 -7.79 -0.87 11.46
C GLY A 87 -7.38 -1.89 10.40
N GLU A 88 -8.35 -2.43 9.66
CA GLU A 88 -8.07 -3.35 8.56
C GLU A 88 -7.38 -2.65 7.39
N LEU A 89 -7.84 -1.44 7.07
CA LEU A 89 -7.25 -0.64 6.00
C LEU A 89 -5.80 -0.29 6.34
N GLN A 90 -5.52 0.11 7.58
CA GLN A 90 -4.16 0.39 8.03
C GLN A 90 -3.28 -0.86 7.96
N ARG A 91 -3.83 -2.03 8.34
CA ARG A 91 -3.09 -3.29 8.27
C ARG A 91 -2.72 -3.64 6.83
N MET A 92 -3.65 -3.45 5.89
CA MET A 92 -3.39 -3.68 4.46
C MET A 92 -2.31 -2.74 3.93
N LEU A 93 -2.35 -1.49 4.34
CA LEU A 93 -1.38 -0.48 3.96
C LEU A 93 0.01 -0.83 4.50
N ASP A 94 0.10 -1.18 5.77
CA ASP A 94 1.35 -1.59 6.41
C ASP A 94 1.94 -2.82 5.73
N HIS A 95 1.08 -3.79 5.40
CA HIS A 95 1.49 -5.01 4.70
C HIS A 95 2.07 -4.70 3.32
N SER A 96 1.41 -3.82 2.56
CA SER A 96 1.90 -3.39 1.23
C SER A 96 3.29 -2.76 1.34
N TYR A 97 3.44 -1.82 2.27
CA TYR A 97 4.72 -1.16 2.49
C TYR A 97 5.82 -2.17 2.86
N THR A 98 5.53 -3.06 3.80
CA THR A 98 6.47 -4.09 4.24
C THR A 98 6.90 -4.99 3.09
N LEU A 99 5.95 -5.43 2.24
CA LEU A 99 6.29 -6.28 1.09
C LEU A 99 7.23 -5.56 0.13
N VAL A 100 6.97 -4.28 -0.14
CA VAL A 100 7.80 -3.51 -1.06
C VAL A 100 9.20 -3.31 -0.47
N VAL A 101 9.31 -2.98 0.81
CA VAL A 101 10.62 -2.82 1.47
C VAL A 101 11.40 -4.13 1.42
N ARG A 102 10.76 -5.26 1.71
CA ARG A 102 11.43 -6.58 1.65
C ARG A 102 11.90 -6.94 0.26
N GLY A 103 11.28 -6.41 -0.78
CA GLY A 103 11.67 -6.63 -2.17
C GLY A 103 12.72 -5.67 -2.70
N LEU A 104 13.17 -4.71 -1.91
CA LEU A 104 14.22 -3.77 -2.32
C LEU A 104 15.57 -4.47 -2.39
N ARG A 105 16.51 -3.85 -3.12
CA ARG A 105 17.91 -4.30 -3.09
C ARG A 105 18.40 -4.28 -1.65
N LEU A 106 19.27 -5.22 -1.32
CA LEU A 106 19.75 -5.42 0.04
C LEU A 106 20.33 -4.14 0.66
N ALA A 107 21.12 -3.40 -0.10
CA ALA A 107 21.75 -2.16 0.39
C ALA A 107 20.69 -1.11 0.75
N GLU A 108 19.64 -0.97 -0.06
CA GLU A 108 18.55 -0.03 0.18
C GLU A 108 17.75 -0.42 1.42
N ARG A 109 17.43 -1.70 1.53
CA ARG A 109 16.70 -2.23 2.68
C ARG A 109 17.49 -2.06 3.97
N ARG A 110 18.78 -2.39 3.96
CA ARG A 110 19.64 -2.22 5.14
C ARG A 110 19.80 -0.77 5.54
N GLY A 111 19.86 0.14 4.56
CA GLY A 111 19.89 1.57 4.85
C GLY A 111 18.64 2.04 5.57
N LEU A 112 17.47 1.60 5.12
CA LEU A 112 16.20 1.91 5.78
C LEU A 112 16.17 1.35 7.21
N GLU A 113 16.61 0.09 7.39
CA GLU A 113 16.66 -0.55 8.71
C GLU A 113 17.58 0.22 9.66
N ALA A 114 18.73 0.67 9.17
CA ALA A 114 19.68 1.42 9.99
C ALA A 114 19.13 2.80 10.40
N ARG A 115 18.42 3.47 9.50
CA ARG A 115 17.88 4.81 9.77
C ARG A 115 16.60 4.81 10.61
N HIS A 116 15.75 3.79 10.45
CA HIS A 116 14.40 3.80 11.02
C HIS A 116 14.13 2.67 12.01
N GLY A 117 14.92 1.60 11.98
CA GLY A 117 14.70 0.41 12.78
C GLY A 117 13.69 -0.55 12.15
N ARG A 118 13.79 -1.82 12.51
CA ARG A 118 12.97 -2.88 11.93
C ARG A 118 11.49 -2.73 12.28
N SER A 119 11.16 -2.30 13.50
CA SER A 119 9.74 -2.18 13.88
C SER A 119 9.01 -1.09 13.11
N ALA A 120 9.70 0.00 12.74
CA ALA A 120 9.09 1.05 11.94
C ALA A 120 8.77 0.58 10.51
N LEU A 121 9.54 -0.36 9.98
CA LEU A 121 9.38 -0.88 8.62
C LEU A 121 8.44 -2.08 8.56
N TYR A 122 8.53 -2.98 9.53
CA TYR A 122 7.89 -4.29 9.47
C TYR A 122 6.87 -4.53 10.60
N GLY A 123 6.72 -3.57 11.49
CA GLY A 123 5.84 -3.71 12.63
C GLY A 123 6.37 -4.70 13.65
N SER A 124 5.47 -5.16 14.53
CA SER A 124 5.81 -6.09 15.60
C SER A 124 6.16 -7.50 15.11
N GLU A 125 5.98 -7.77 13.82
CA GLU A 125 6.28 -9.06 13.19
C GLU A 125 7.74 -9.16 12.74
N ALA A 126 8.51 -8.12 12.95
CA ALA A 126 9.90 -8.07 12.51
C ALA A 126 10.80 -9.12 13.15
#